data_e4c2ce0e7090836fca021e7e22581676
#
_entry.id   e4c2ce0e7090836fca021e7e22581676
#
_cell.length_a   1.000
_cell.length_b   1.000
_cell.length_c   1.000
_cell.angle_alpha   90.00
_cell.angle_beta   90.00
_cell.angle_gamma   90.00
#
_symmetry.space_group_name_H-M   'P 1'
#
loop_
_entity.id
_entity.type
_entity.pdbx_description
1 polymer ?
#
loop_
_entity_poly.entity_id
_entity_poly.type
_entity_poly.pdbx_seq_one_letter_code
_entity_poly.pdbx_strand_id
1 'polypeptide(L)'
;KQIWYCPAASVYHVGGGTLSAESPHKTFLNFRNNLLMLYKNLPKNKRIYIIVLRFFLDFMSLIRFLVDKKSSNAWAISRAHVDFLKRVWKKEVNAIELDGTFNALGLFPRSIVWQYFVRKQKTYKQL
;
A
#
# COMPACT_ATOMS: atom_id res chain seq x y z
N LYS A 1 0.93 -12.16 -19.43
CA LYS A 1 -0.10 -11.17 -19.81
C LYS A 1 0.60 -9.97 -20.43
N GLN A 2 0.09 -9.46 -21.57
CA GLN A 2 0.61 -8.25 -22.22
C GLN A 2 -0.15 -7.02 -21.70
N ILE A 3 0.58 -5.91 -21.53
CA ILE A 3 0.01 -4.62 -21.15
C ILE A 3 0.18 -3.71 -22.36
N TRP A 4 -0.94 -3.13 -22.84
CA TRP A 4 -0.96 -2.23 -23.98
C TRP A 4 -1.10 -0.80 -23.50
N TYR A 5 -0.30 0.10 -24.08
CA TYR A 5 -0.39 1.53 -23.86
C TYR A 5 -0.97 2.21 -25.10
N CYS A 6 -2.03 2.98 -24.92
CA CYS A 6 -2.64 3.78 -26.00
C CYS A 6 -2.37 5.27 -25.75
N PRO A 7 -1.39 5.88 -26.44
CA PRO A 7 -1.01 7.28 -26.19
C PRO A 7 -2.10 8.28 -26.63
N ALA A 8 -3.02 7.86 -27.51
CA ALA A 8 -4.11 8.70 -27.99
C ALA A 8 -5.34 8.71 -27.05
N ALA A 9 -5.36 7.83 -26.03
CA ALA A 9 -6.46 7.79 -25.08
C ALA A 9 -6.26 8.86 -24.00
N SER A 10 -7.16 9.84 -23.92
CA SER A 10 -7.21 10.85 -22.88
C SER A 10 -8.36 10.56 -21.91
N VAL A 11 -8.05 10.45 -20.62
CA VAL A 11 -9.05 10.27 -19.57
C VAL A 11 -9.02 11.47 -18.64
N TYR A 12 -10.16 12.14 -18.49
CA TYR A 12 -10.32 13.21 -17.52
C TYR A 12 -10.68 12.61 -16.15
N HIS A 13 -9.90 12.93 -15.14
CA HIS A 13 -10.11 12.45 -13.78
C HIS A 13 -10.28 13.60 -12.80
N VAL A 14 -11.41 13.62 -12.10
CA VAL A 14 -11.65 14.58 -11.01
C VAL A 14 -11.12 13.97 -9.70
N GLY A 15 -9.96 14.46 -9.24
CA GLY A 15 -9.38 14.02 -7.97
C GLY A 15 -10.31 14.32 -6.80
N GLY A 16 -10.72 13.29 -6.06
CA GLY A 16 -11.56 13.45 -4.87
C GLY A 16 -13.06 13.67 -5.15
N GLY A 17 -13.52 13.48 -6.39
CA GLY A 17 -14.92 13.71 -6.77
C GLY A 17 -15.95 12.87 -6.02
N THR A 18 -15.60 11.66 -5.58
CA THR A 18 -16.51 10.77 -4.83
C THR A 18 -16.20 10.71 -3.33
N LEU A 19 -14.94 10.85 -2.94
CA LEU A 19 -14.48 10.82 -1.54
C LEU A 19 -13.43 11.89 -1.32
N SER A 20 -13.66 12.78 -0.35
CA SER A 20 -12.65 13.77 0.03
C SER A 20 -11.35 13.08 0.48
N ALA A 21 -10.21 13.76 0.29
CA ALA A 21 -8.90 13.22 0.66
C ALA A 21 -8.82 12.88 2.17
N GLU A 22 -9.59 13.58 3.00
CA GLU A 22 -9.60 13.46 4.46
C GLU A 22 -10.69 12.52 5.00
N SER A 23 -11.47 11.87 4.14
CA SER A 23 -12.54 10.95 4.57
C SER A 23 -11.97 9.77 5.37
N PRO A 24 -12.49 9.49 6.58
CA PRO A 24 -12.12 8.30 7.35
C PRO A 24 -12.38 6.99 6.58
N HIS A 25 -13.42 6.97 5.74
CA HIS A 25 -13.71 5.83 4.88
C HIS A 25 -12.60 5.59 3.85
N LYS A 26 -12.11 6.65 3.22
CA LYS A 26 -10.97 6.56 2.29
C LYS A 26 -9.71 6.10 3.01
N THR A 27 -9.45 6.61 4.22
CA THR A 27 -8.34 6.15 5.07
C THR A 27 -8.46 4.66 5.35
N PHE A 28 -9.63 4.19 5.79
CA PHE A 28 -9.89 2.76 6.02
C PHE A 28 -9.58 1.92 4.78
N LEU A 29 -10.12 2.30 3.61
CA LEU A 29 -9.90 1.57 2.36
C LEU A 29 -8.43 1.54 1.96
N ASN A 30 -7.72 2.66 2.07
CA ASN A 30 -6.31 2.75 1.69
C ASN A 30 -5.44 1.83 2.55
N PHE A 31 -5.58 1.87 3.87
CA PHE A 31 -4.77 1.05 4.78
C PHE A 31 -5.10 -0.44 4.62
N ARG A 32 -6.40 -0.81 4.60
CA ARG A 32 -6.83 -2.19 4.40
C ARG A 32 -6.36 -2.77 3.07
N ASN A 33 -6.65 -2.06 1.97
CA ASN A 33 -6.36 -2.56 0.62
C ASN A 33 -4.85 -2.65 0.38
N ASN A 34 -4.05 -1.76 0.96
CA ASN A 34 -2.59 -1.85 0.92
C ASN A 34 -2.10 -3.14 1.58
N LEU A 35 -2.59 -3.47 2.78
CA LEU A 35 -2.24 -4.72 3.46
C LEU A 35 -2.68 -5.96 2.67
N LEU A 36 -3.89 -5.95 2.12
CA LEU A 36 -4.40 -7.04 1.28
C LEU A 36 -3.57 -7.22 0.01
N MET A 37 -3.17 -6.13 -0.63
CA MET A 37 -2.32 -6.14 -1.81
C MET A 37 -0.94 -6.73 -1.50
N LEU A 38 -0.32 -6.30 -0.40
CA LEU A 38 0.97 -6.83 0.05
C LEU A 38 0.85 -8.34 0.39
N TYR A 39 -0.18 -8.72 1.15
CA TYR A 39 -0.40 -10.11 1.50
C TYR A 39 -0.58 -11.01 0.28
N LYS A 40 -1.35 -10.55 -0.70
CA LYS A 40 -1.67 -11.30 -1.92
C LYS A 40 -0.47 -11.47 -2.84
N ASN A 41 0.34 -10.42 -3.02
CA ASN A 41 1.33 -10.34 -4.10
C ASN A 41 2.79 -10.54 -3.64
N LEU A 42 3.06 -10.54 -2.34
CA LEU A 42 4.42 -10.77 -1.86
C LEU A 42 4.76 -12.28 -1.78
N PRO A 43 5.99 -12.66 -2.14
CA PRO A 43 6.47 -14.01 -1.92
C PRO A 43 6.47 -14.38 -0.43
N LYS A 44 6.19 -15.64 -0.13
CA LYS A 44 5.95 -16.15 1.23
C LYS A 44 7.06 -15.79 2.23
N ASN A 45 8.32 -15.87 1.79
CA ASN A 45 9.50 -15.58 2.62
C ASN A 45 9.64 -14.12 3.05
N LYS A 46 9.13 -13.16 2.24
CA LYS A 46 9.19 -11.70 2.53
C LYS A 46 7.89 -11.15 3.11
N ARG A 47 6.78 -11.86 2.94
CA ARG A 47 5.43 -11.39 3.25
C ARG A 47 5.26 -10.97 4.69
N ILE A 48 5.61 -11.84 5.65
CA ILE A 48 5.43 -11.59 7.08
C ILE A 48 6.26 -10.39 7.52
N TYR A 49 7.54 -10.36 7.14
CA TYR A 49 8.43 -9.26 7.48
C TYR A 49 7.90 -7.91 6.98
N ILE A 50 7.47 -7.85 5.71
CA ILE A 50 6.97 -6.59 5.12
C ILE A 50 5.64 -6.16 5.75
N ILE A 51 4.75 -7.11 6.09
CA ILE A 51 3.48 -6.78 6.76
C ILE A 51 3.74 -6.27 8.18
N VAL A 52 4.65 -6.86 8.94
CA VAL A 52 5.02 -6.36 10.27
C VAL A 52 5.62 -4.96 10.18
N LEU A 53 6.54 -4.73 9.25
CA LEU A 53 7.07 -3.38 9.00
C LEU A 53 5.95 -2.38 8.63
N ARG A 54 5.00 -2.81 7.79
CA ARG A 54 3.86 -1.99 7.42
C ARG A 54 2.97 -1.66 8.61
N PHE A 55 2.70 -2.60 9.50
CA PHE A 55 1.96 -2.35 10.74
C PHE A 55 2.63 -1.28 11.61
N PHE A 56 3.96 -1.33 11.71
CA PHE A 56 4.71 -0.30 12.43
C PHE A 56 4.56 1.09 11.79
N LEU A 57 4.70 1.18 10.47
CA LEU A 57 4.51 2.45 9.75
C LEU A 57 3.07 2.98 9.84
N ASP A 58 2.09 2.09 9.80
CA ASP A 58 0.69 2.44 9.97
C ASP A 58 0.39 2.93 11.39
N PHE A 59 1.05 2.35 12.40
CA PHE A 59 0.97 2.82 13.77
C PHE A 59 1.53 4.23 13.92
N MET A 60 2.64 4.56 13.26
CA MET A 60 3.16 5.94 13.22
C MET A 60 2.15 6.89 12.57
N SER A 61 1.49 6.47 11.50
CA SER A 61 0.43 7.25 10.84
C SER A 61 -0.79 7.46 11.75
N LEU A 62 -1.15 6.44 12.55
CA LEU A 62 -2.21 6.52 13.55
C LEU A 62 -1.89 7.58 14.61
N ILE A 63 -0.66 7.55 15.17
CA ILE A 63 -0.20 8.56 16.14
C ILE A 63 -0.28 9.96 15.52
N ARG A 64 0.18 10.11 14.27
CA ARG A 64 0.12 11.38 13.56
C ARG A 64 -1.32 11.91 13.47
N PHE A 65 -2.29 11.06 13.10
CA PHE A 65 -3.69 11.47 13.07
C PHE A 65 -4.25 11.86 14.45
N LEU A 66 -3.80 11.19 15.53
CA LEU A 66 -4.20 11.59 16.89
C LEU A 66 -3.64 12.95 17.26
N VAL A 67 -2.37 13.24 16.95
CA VAL A 67 -1.74 14.55 17.16
C VAL A 67 -2.46 15.65 16.38
N ASP A 68 -2.85 15.36 15.13
CA ASP A 68 -3.61 16.27 14.26
C ASP A 68 -5.10 16.36 14.64
N LYS A 69 -5.52 15.78 15.77
CA LYS A 69 -6.92 15.74 16.27
C LYS A 69 -7.92 15.11 15.29
N LYS A 70 -7.44 14.26 14.39
CA LYS A 70 -8.25 13.50 13.41
C LYS A 70 -8.54 12.08 13.92
N SER A 71 -9.16 11.95 15.08
CA SER A 71 -9.42 10.68 15.76
C SER A 71 -10.20 9.67 14.91
N SER A 72 -11.14 10.15 14.09
CA SER A 72 -11.91 9.29 13.16
C SER A 72 -11.01 8.59 12.13
N ASN A 73 -9.95 9.26 11.65
CA ASN A 73 -8.98 8.66 10.74
C ASN A 73 -8.06 7.67 11.47
N ALA A 74 -7.65 7.98 12.70
CA ALA A 74 -6.89 7.04 13.53
C ALA A 74 -7.69 5.76 13.79
N TRP A 75 -8.98 5.89 14.13
CA TRP A 75 -9.90 4.75 14.29
C TRP A 75 -10.07 3.96 13.00
N ALA A 76 -10.13 4.65 11.85
CA ALA A 76 -10.21 3.99 10.55
C ALA A 76 -9.00 3.09 10.25
N ILE A 77 -7.78 3.48 10.67
CA ILE A 77 -6.57 2.63 10.55
C ILE A 77 -6.72 1.36 11.39
N SER A 78 -7.12 1.50 12.67
CA SER A 78 -7.32 0.34 13.56
C SER A 78 -8.34 -0.64 13.00
N ARG A 79 -9.47 -0.14 12.50
CA ARG A 79 -10.49 -0.95 11.82
C ARG A 79 -9.96 -1.64 10.57
N ALA A 80 -9.10 -0.96 9.80
CA ALA A 80 -8.49 -1.53 8.60
C ALA A 80 -7.60 -2.74 8.91
N HIS A 81 -6.80 -2.66 9.99
CA HIS A 81 -5.97 -3.77 10.45
C HIS A 81 -6.82 -4.95 10.94
N VAL A 82 -7.86 -4.69 11.73
CA VAL A 82 -8.77 -5.74 12.21
C VAL A 82 -9.48 -6.43 11.03
N ASP A 83 -9.98 -5.67 10.06
CA ASP A 83 -10.64 -6.25 8.87
C ASP A 83 -9.67 -7.07 8.03
N PHE A 84 -8.45 -6.58 7.83
CA PHE A 84 -7.39 -7.34 7.17
C PHE A 84 -7.12 -8.68 7.84
N LEU A 85 -6.89 -8.68 9.18
CA LEU A 85 -6.62 -9.91 9.94
C LEU A 85 -7.79 -10.89 9.89
N LYS A 86 -9.03 -10.40 10.00
CA LYS A 86 -10.24 -11.23 9.87
C LYS A 86 -10.32 -11.92 8.51
N ARG A 87 -10.05 -11.20 7.41
CA ARG A 87 -10.10 -11.75 6.05
C ARG A 87 -9.02 -12.80 5.81
N VAL A 88 -7.80 -12.55 6.32
CA VAL A 88 -6.70 -13.53 6.25
C VAL A 88 -7.04 -14.78 7.05
N TRP A 89 -7.56 -14.63 8.27
CA TRP A 89 -7.95 -15.76 9.12
C TRP A 89 -9.07 -16.59 8.52
N LYS A 90 -10.09 -15.92 7.96
CA LYS A 90 -11.20 -16.59 7.27
C LYS A 90 -10.83 -17.17 5.89
N LYS A 91 -9.57 -17.05 5.48
CA LYS A 91 -9.08 -17.48 4.16
C LYS A 91 -9.85 -16.86 2.98
N GLU A 92 -10.42 -15.67 3.18
CA GLU A 92 -11.11 -14.91 2.12
C GLU A 92 -10.11 -14.34 1.10
N VAL A 93 -8.82 -14.28 1.46
CA VAL A 93 -7.75 -13.78 0.60
C VAL A 93 -6.71 -14.86 0.42
N ASN A 94 -6.65 -15.39 -0.78
CA ASN A 94 -5.60 -16.34 -1.17
C ASN A 94 -4.36 -15.59 -1.62
N ALA A 95 -3.24 -15.87 -0.97
CA ALA A 95 -1.95 -15.39 -1.43
C ALA A 95 -1.58 -16.12 -2.73
N ILE A 96 -1.03 -15.37 -3.68
CA ILE A 96 -0.45 -15.96 -4.89
C ILE A 96 0.83 -16.67 -4.44
N GLU A 97 0.92 -17.96 -4.66
CA GLU A 97 2.18 -18.68 -4.49
C GLU A 97 3.08 -18.28 -5.66
N LEU A 98 3.89 -17.27 -5.42
CA LEU A 98 4.97 -16.92 -6.33
C LEU A 98 6.10 -17.89 -6.04
N ASP A 99 6.44 -18.70 -7.03
CA ASP A 99 7.66 -19.47 -7.03
C ASP A 99 8.84 -18.54 -6.70
N GLY A 100 9.80 -19.02 -5.88
CA GLY A 100 10.90 -18.19 -5.34
C GLY A 100 11.80 -17.51 -6.38
N THR A 101 11.57 -17.80 -7.67
CA THR A 101 12.21 -17.20 -8.84
C THR A 101 11.53 -15.93 -9.34
N PHE A 102 10.70 -15.26 -8.53
CA PHE A 102 10.05 -14.01 -8.93
C PHE A 102 11.08 -12.90 -9.20
N ASN A 103 11.78 -13.03 -10.32
CA ASN A 103 12.45 -11.93 -11.00
C ASN A 103 11.38 -11.11 -11.72
N ALA A 104 10.70 -10.25 -10.99
CA ALA A 104 9.81 -9.30 -11.61
C ALA A 104 10.64 -8.32 -12.43
N LEU A 105 10.69 -8.57 -13.73
CA LEU A 105 11.13 -7.60 -14.71
C LEU A 105 10.41 -6.26 -14.43
N GLY A 106 11.16 -5.24 -14.06
CA GLY A 106 10.61 -3.93 -13.72
C GLY A 106 10.42 -3.63 -12.22
N LEU A 107 10.74 -4.57 -11.31
CA LEU A 107 10.84 -4.23 -9.89
C LEU A 107 12.15 -3.51 -9.60
N PHE A 108 12.04 -2.30 -9.09
CA PHE A 108 13.18 -1.59 -8.55
C PHE A 108 13.64 -2.25 -7.23
N PRO A 109 14.89 -2.77 -7.14
CA PRO A 109 15.31 -3.64 -6.03
C PRO A 109 15.62 -2.90 -4.73
N ARG A 110 15.43 -1.58 -4.70
CA ARG A 110 15.77 -0.71 -3.57
C ARG A 110 14.55 0.06 -3.09
N SER A 111 14.61 0.65 -1.89
CA SER A 111 13.56 1.54 -1.40
C SER A 111 13.60 2.88 -2.14
N ILE A 112 12.54 3.21 -2.88
CA ILE A 112 12.38 4.50 -3.57
C ILE A 112 12.39 5.65 -2.55
N VAL A 113 11.77 5.44 -1.38
CA VAL A 113 11.76 6.43 -0.29
C VAL A 113 13.17 6.74 0.18
N TRP A 114 14.01 5.72 0.39
CA TRP A 114 15.41 5.90 0.77
C TRP A 114 16.20 6.63 -0.32
N GLN A 115 16.04 6.26 -1.59
CA GLN A 115 16.72 6.92 -2.70
C GLN A 115 16.33 8.41 -2.76
N TYR A 116 15.03 8.72 -2.63
CA TYR A 116 14.52 10.08 -2.72
C TYR A 116 14.96 10.95 -1.54
N PHE A 117 14.72 10.51 -0.30
CA PHE A 117 14.92 11.34 0.89
C PHE A 117 16.37 11.33 1.39
N VAL A 118 17.06 10.21 1.33
CA VAL A 118 18.43 10.06 1.86
C VAL A 118 19.45 10.30 0.78
N ARG A 119 19.33 9.62 -0.38
CA ARG A 119 20.28 9.76 -1.49
C ARG A 119 20.02 10.95 -2.40
N LYS A 120 18.90 11.70 -2.17
CA LYS A 120 18.53 12.87 -2.97
C LYS A 120 18.36 12.62 -4.47
N GLN A 121 18.09 11.38 -4.86
CA GLN A 121 17.82 10.99 -6.24
C GLN A 121 16.36 11.31 -6.57
N LYS A 122 16.14 12.41 -7.28
CA LYS A 122 14.80 12.96 -7.52
C LYS A 122 14.17 12.55 -8.85
N THR A 123 14.94 11.95 -9.74
CA THR A 123 14.48 11.54 -11.07
C THR A 123 14.74 10.07 -11.31
N TYR A 124 13.91 9.45 -12.15
CA TYR A 124 14.06 8.03 -12.53
C TYR A 124 15.42 7.73 -13.18
N LYS A 125 15.98 8.70 -13.92
CA LYS A 125 17.31 8.54 -14.56
C LYS A 125 18.48 8.45 -13.57
N GLN A 126 18.25 8.84 -12.31
CA GLN A 126 19.26 8.80 -11.24
C GLN A 126 19.18 7.51 -10.41
N LEU A 127 18.14 6.70 -10.60
CA LEU A 127 17.92 5.42 -9.95
C LEU A 127 18.71 4.30 -10.64
#